data_fab19570b479cc1ef9dfc2ce79d6a513
#
_entry.id   fab19570b479cc1ef9dfc2ce79d6a513
#
_cell.length_a   1.000
_cell.length_b   1.000
_cell.length_c   1.000
_cell.angle_alpha   90.00
_cell.angle_beta   90.00
_cell.angle_gamma   90.00
#
_symmetry.space_group_name_H-M   'P 1'
#
loop_
_entity.id
_entity.type
_entity.pdbx_description
1 polymer ?
#
loop_
_entity_poly.entity_id
_entity_poly.type
_entity_poly.pdbx_seq_one_letter_code
_entity_poly.pdbx_strand_id
1 'polypeptide(L)'
;AEIITGIILGKSFLNIVNPNWTLNMMSSMGVIMLMFLSGMEINFDLFRKTPGKKRDSKSPVVMASQAFGLIIAAALIIAIVISRLGLFKDVLLATIIFSTVALGVVIATLKEKDILQKPVGQTILLTAVLGEVVPMLALTFYASINGGNARRLWLIVLLFLAAFILLRRFK
;
A
#
# COMPACT_ATOMS: atom_id res chain seq x y z
N ALA A 1 8.68 -2.48 -18.77
CA ALA A 1 8.36 -3.17 -20.04
C ALA A 1 7.00 -3.89 -19.95
N GLU A 2 6.75 -4.71 -18.93
CA GLU A 2 5.57 -5.60 -18.80
C GLU A 2 4.23 -4.86 -18.79
N ILE A 3 4.14 -3.75 -18.04
CA ILE A 3 2.90 -2.96 -17.97
C ILE A 3 2.57 -2.35 -19.32
N ILE A 4 3.56 -1.81 -20.03
CA ILE A 4 3.38 -1.20 -21.36
C ILE A 4 2.96 -2.28 -22.35
N THR A 5 3.58 -3.45 -22.33
CA THR A 5 3.18 -4.59 -23.14
C THR A 5 1.74 -5.03 -22.87
N GLY A 6 1.35 -5.05 -21.58
CA GLY A 6 -0.03 -5.35 -21.17
C GLY A 6 -1.06 -4.33 -21.70
N ILE A 7 -0.71 -3.04 -21.71
CA ILE A 7 -1.58 -1.99 -22.26
C ILE A 7 -1.72 -2.14 -23.79
N ILE A 8 -0.60 -2.41 -24.50
CA ILE A 8 -0.59 -2.56 -25.95
C ILE A 8 -1.39 -3.79 -26.39
N LEU A 9 -1.20 -4.95 -25.75
CA LEU A 9 -1.89 -6.19 -26.11
C LEU A 9 -3.32 -6.28 -25.57
N GLY A 10 -3.62 -5.48 -24.55
CA GLY A 10 -4.91 -5.47 -23.89
C GLY A 10 -6.02 -4.80 -24.68
N LYS A 11 -7.21 -4.78 -24.09
CA LYS A 11 -8.43 -4.22 -24.68
C LYS A 11 -8.34 -2.74 -25.05
N SER A 12 -7.38 -2.02 -24.45
CA SER A 12 -7.23 -0.57 -24.64
C SER A 12 -6.58 -0.18 -25.96
N PHE A 13 -5.80 -1.06 -26.61
CA PHE A 13 -5.11 -0.74 -27.85
C PHE A 13 -5.31 -1.80 -28.94
N LEU A 14 -4.64 -2.94 -28.87
CA LEU A 14 -4.72 -3.97 -29.94
C LEU A 14 -5.88 -4.95 -29.75
N ASN A 15 -6.47 -5.01 -28.56
CA ASN A 15 -7.56 -5.93 -28.19
C ASN A 15 -7.29 -7.42 -28.54
N ILE A 16 -6.01 -7.82 -28.50
CA ILE A 16 -5.60 -9.20 -28.79
C ILE A 16 -5.92 -10.11 -27.61
N VAL A 17 -5.73 -9.60 -26.38
CA VAL A 17 -5.96 -10.33 -25.15
C VAL A 17 -7.26 -9.88 -24.51
N ASN A 18 -8.27 -10.75 -24.56
CA ASN A 18 -9.53 -10.52 -23.87
C ASN A 18 -9.48 -11.09 -22.45
N PRO A 19 -9.99 -10.35 -21.45
CA PRO A 19 -10.08 -10.84 -20.09
C PRO A 19 -11.01 -12.08 -20.07
N ASN A 20 -10.44 -13.21 -19.68
CA ASN A 20 -11.16 -14.43 -19.42
C ASN A 20 -10.94 -14.89 -17.97
N TRP A 21 -11.68 -15.89 -17.51
CA TRP A 21 -11.59 -16.39 -16.15
C TRP A 21 -10.15 -16.82 -15.78
N THR A 22 -9.46 -17.50 -16.68
CA THR A 22 -8.09 -17.98 -16.47
C THR A 22 -7.10 -16.82 -16.27
N LEU A 23 -7.20 -15.80 -17.10
CA LEU A 23 -6.33 -14.62 -17.02
C LEU A 23 -6.56 -13.84 -15.72
N ASN A 24 -7.82 -13.69 -15.34
CA ASN A 24 -8.17 -13.05 -14.07
C ASN A 24 -7.68 -13.85 -12.85
N MET A 25 -7.77 -15.18 -12.90
CA MET A 25 -7.25 -16.06 -11.85
C MET A 25 -5.72 -15.93 -11.73
N MET A 26 -4.99 -16.00 -12.86
CA MET A 26 -3.53 -15.84 -12.87
C MET A 26 -3.10 -14.46 -12.36
N SER A 27 -3.80 -13.41 -12.76
CA SER A 27 -3.54 -12.05 -12.29
C SER A 27 -3.74 -11.95 -10.78
N SER A 28 -4.84 -12.50 -10.26
CA SER A 28 -5.13 -12.48 -8.80
C SER A 28 -4.09 -13.27 -8.02
N MET A 29 -3.66 -14.44 -8.51
CA MET A 29 -2.59 -15.22 -7.88
C MET A 29 -1.26 -14.46 -7.89
N GLY A 30 -0.93 -13.79 -9.00
CA GLY A 30 0.26 -12.95 -9.12
C GLY A 30 0.27 -11.82 -8.08
N VAL A 31 -0.83 -11.11 -7.91
CA VAL A 31 -0.97 -10.03 -6.91
C VAL A 31 -0.83 -10.59 -5.49
N ILE A 32 -1.50 -11.69 -5.15
CA ILE A 32 -1.41 -12.31 -3.82
C ILE A 32 0.04 -12.73 -3.53
N MET A 33 0.71 -13.37 -4.49
CA MET A 33 2.09 -13.83 -4.33
C MET A 33 3.06 -12.64 -4.17
N LEU A 34 2.85 -11.56 -4.92
CA LEU A 34 3.65 -10.35 -4.83
C LEU A 34 3.49 -9.69 -3.45
N MET A 35 2.26 -9.60 -2.94
CA MET A 35 1.97 -9.08 -1.60
C MET A 35 2.59 -9.95 -0.50
N PHE A 36 2.53 -11.26 -0.66
CA PHE A 36 3.14 -12.20 0.28
C PHE A 36 4.67 -12.05 0.33
N LEU A 37 5.33 -12.02 -0.83
CA LEU A 37 6.77 -11.80 -0.93
C LEU A 37 7.17 -10.46 -0.33
N SER A 38 6.42 -9.40 -0.63
CA SER A 38 6.65 -8.06 -0.07
C SER A 38 6.56 -8.05 1.45
N GLY A 39 5.58 -8.77 2.01
CA GLY A 39 5.43 -8.91 3.46
C GLY A 39 6.61 -9.64 4.13
N MET A 40 7.20 -10.63 3.47
CA MET A 40 8.35 -11.36 4.01
C MET A 40 9.65 -10.55 4.02
N GLU A 41 9.77 -9.51 3.20
CA GLU A 41 10.97 -8.67 3.12
C GLU A 41 11.03 -7.57 4.18
N ILE A 42 9.93 -7.36 4.92
CA ILE A 42 9.88 -6.37 5.99
C ILE A 42 10.70 -6.87 7.18
N ASN A 43 11.72 -6.10 7.56
CA ASN A 43 12.48 -6.39 8.78
C ASN A 43 11.68 -5.94 10.02
N PHE A 44 11.01 -6.89 10.65
CA PHE A 44 10.19 -6.65 11.84
C PHE A 44 11.00 -6.25 13.08
N ASP A 45 12.30 -6.51 13.13
CA ASP A 45 13.17 -6.09 14.23
C ASP A 45 13.26 -4.57 14.37
N LEU A 46 13.00 -3.83 13.28
CA LEU A 46 12.94 -2.37 13.31
C LEU A 46 11.77 -1.82 14.14
N PHE A 47 10.72 -2.62 14.31
CA PHE A 47 9.57 -2.27 15.15
C PHE A 47 9.75 -2.68 16.62
N ARG A 48 10.76 -3.51 16.91
CA ARG A 48 11.03 -4.00 18.26
C ARG A 48 11.64 -2.87 19.09
N LYS A 49 10.98 -2.51 20.17
CA LYS A 49 11.52 -1.55 21.14
C LYS A 49 12.75 -2.15 21.80
N THR A 50 13.91 -1.56 21.60
CA THR A 50 15.07 -1.83 22.44
C THR A 50 14.81 -1.16 23.80
N PRO A 51 14.72 -1.93 24.91
CA PRO A 51 14.49 -1.36 26.24
C PRO A 51 15.63 -0.39 26.58
N GLY A 52 15.30 0.87 26.93
CA GLY A 52 16.27 1.88 27.37
C GLY A 52 16.74 2.89 26.33
N LYS A 53 16.42 2.76 25.05
CA LYS A 53 16.70 3.82 24.06
C LYS A 53 15.46 4.68 23.84
N LYS A 54 15.56 5.99 24.16
CA LYS A 54 14.59 6.99 23.68
C LYS A 54 14.50 6.84 22.16
N ARG A 55 13.30 6.95 21.62
CA ARG A 55 13.03 6.88 20.18
C ARG A 55 13.76 8.03 19.51
N ASP A 56 15.01 7.76 19.07
CA ASP A 56 15.80 8.76 18.35
C ASP A 56 15.01 9.19 17.12
N SER A 57 14.97 10.48 16.87
CA SER A 57 14.36 11.10 15.68
C SER A 57 14.92 10.52 14.35
N LYS A 58 16.02 9.78 14.43
CA LYS A 58 16.70 9.11 13.31
C LYS A 58 16.33 7.64 13.14
N SER A 59 15.36 7.10 13.91
CA SER A 59 14.95 5.70 13.70
C SER A 59 14.19 5.56 12.36
N PRO A 60 14.42 4.48 11.58
CA PRO A 60 13.74 4.27 10.30
C PRO A 60 12.22 4.38 10.38
N VAL A 61 11.63 3.93 11.48
CA VAL A 61 10.18 4.00 11.72
C VAL A 61 9.67 5.43 11.87
N VAL A 62 10.41 6.29 12.60
CA VAL A 62 10.03 7.70 12.77
C VAL A 62 10.19 8.44 11.45
N MET A 63 11.28 8.22 10.75
CA MET A 63 11.52 8.82 9.44
C MET A 63 10.46 8.38 8.41
N ALA A 64 10.10 7.10 8.39
CA ALA A 64 9.06 6.60 7.52
C ALA A 64 7.68 7.21 7.82
N SER A 65 7.32 7.35 9.10
CA SER A 65 6.05 7.97 9.49
C SER A 65 5.99 9.46 9.12
N GLN A 66 7.10 10.19 9.26
CA GLN A 66 7.21 11.59 8.83
C GLN A 66 7.12 11.71 7.30
N ALA A 67 7.85 10.87 6.56
CA ALA A 67 7.80 10.85 5.10
C ALA A 67 6.37 10.53 4.61
N PHE A 68 5.71 9.56 5.21
CA PHE A 68 4.32 9.24 4.87
C PHE A 68 3.35 10.39 5.21
N GLY A 69 3.55 11.08 6.33
CA GLY A 69 2.79 12.29 6.66
C GLY A 69 2.93 13.39 5.60
N LEU A 70 4.14 13.60 5.07
CA LEU A 70 4.38 14.53 3.96
C LEU A 70 3.69 14.09 2.66
N ILE A 71 3.68 12.79 2.36
CA ILE A 71 2.95 12.23 1.20
C ILE A 71 1.46 12.53 1.31
N ILE A 72 0.85 12.29 2.49
CA ILE A 72 -0.57 12.62 2.72
C ILE A 72 -0.83 14.11 2.56
N ALA A 73 0.03 14.97 3.10
CA ALA A 73 -0.11 16.42 2.97
C ALA A 73 -0.04 16.88 1.51
N ALA A 74 0.92 16.35 0.74
CA ALA A 74 1.05 16.61 -0.69
C ALA A 74 -0.18 16.10 -1.47
N ALA A 75 -0.64 14.88 -1.18
CA ALA A 75 -1.82 14.29 -1.79
C ALA A 75 -3.08 15.13 -1.52
N LEU A 76 -3.22 15.67 -0.31
CA LEU A 76 -4.33 16.53 0.07
C LEU A 76 -4.30 17.87 -0.71
N ILE A 77 -3.13 18.48 -0.83
CA ILE A 77 -2.98 19.71 -1.63
C ILE A 77 -3.36 19.45 -3.09
N ILE A 78 -2.86 18.37 -3.68
CA ILE A 78 -3.20 17.97 -5.06
C ILE A 78 -4.70 17.70 -5.20
N ALA A 79 -5.30 16.98 -4.25
CA ALA A 79 -6.73 16.68 -4.24
C ALA A 79 -7.59 17.95 -4.20
N ILE A 80 -7.20 18.95 -3.38
CA ILE A 80 -7.89 20.24 -3.30
C ILE A 80 -7.79 20.98 -4.65
N VAL A 81 -6.61 21.04 -5.25
CA VAL A 81 -6.40 21.71 -6.54
C VAL A 81 -7.25 21.05 -7.63
N ILE A 82 -7.23 19.73 -7.72
CA ILE A 82 -8.00 18.98 -8.73
C ILE A 82 -9.51 19.11 -8.49
N SER A 83 -9.94 19.14 -7.24
CA SER A 83 -11.35 19.38 -6.89
C SER A 83 -11.81 20.79 -7.29
N ARG A 84 -10.96 21.80 -7.13
CA ARG A 84 -11.23 23.17 -7.60
C ARG A 84 -11.35 23.27 -9.12
N LEU A 85 -10.64 22.40 -9.84
CA LEU A 85 -10.76 22.28 -11.31
C LEU A 85 -12.02 21.50 -11.76
N GLY A 86 -12.82 21.00 -10.82
CA GLY A 86 -14.06 20.26 -11.11
C GLY A 86 -13.86 18.82 -11.57
N LEU A 87 -12.62 18.32 -11.55
CA LEU A 87 -12.29 16.95 -12.00
C LEU A 87 -12.68 15.87 -10.97
N PHE A 88 -12.67 16.21 -9.67
CA PHE A 88 -13.09 15.31 -8.59
C PHE A 88 -14.06 16.02 -7.66
N LYS A 89 -15.19 15.36 -7.35
CA LYS A 89 -16.19 15.91 -6.42
C LYS A 89 -15.78 15.72 -4.96
N ASP A 90 -15.02 14.67 -4.66
CA ASP A 90 -14.74 14.20 -3.30
C ASP A 90 -13.24 14.33 -3.00
N VAL A 91 -12.89 15.39 -2.27
CA VAL A 91 -11.50 15.68 -1.89
C VAL A 91 -10.89 14.57 -1.05
N LEU A 92 -11.70 13.97 -0.15
CA LEU A 92 -11.21 12.92 0.74
C LEU A 92 -10.87 11.65 -0.04
N LEU A 93 -11.75 11.23 -0.95
CA LEU A 93 -11.50 10.11 -1.84
C LEU A 93 -10.28 10.34 -2.72
N ALA A 94 -10.16 11.52 -3.31
CA ALA A 94 -9.00 11.90 -4.11
C ALA A 94 -7.70 11.85 -3.29
N THR A 95 -7.72 12.36 -2.06
CA THR A 95 -6.55 12.30 -1.16
C THR A 95 -6.12 10.88 -0.87
N ILE A 96 -7.07 9.99 -0.58
CA ILE A 96 -6.77 8.57 -0.33
C ILE A 96 -6.12 7.95 -1.57
N ILE A 97 -6.67 8.18 -2.75
CA ILE A 97 -6.15 7.61 -4.00
C ILE A 97 -4.73 8.14 -4.30
N PHE A 98 -4.50 9.44 -4.18
CA PHE A 98 -3.19 10.06 -4.47
C PHE A 98 -2.13 9.77 -3.41
N SER A 99 -2.50 9.32 -2.21
CA SER A 99 -1.54 8.92 -1.17
C SER A 99 -1.06 7.48 -1.29
N THR A 100 -1.60 6.68 -2.23
CA THR A 100 -1.21 5.29 -2.43
C THR A 100 0.19 5.16 -3.02
N VAL A 101 0.96 4.20 -2.50
CA VAL A 101 2.31 3.86 -2.99
C VAL A 101 2.34 2.39 -3.39
N ALA A 102 2.86 2.10 -4.58
CA ALA A 102 2.98 0.72 -5.06
C ALA A 102 4.19 0.02 -4.44
N LEU A 103 3.99 -0.76 -3.38
CA LEU A 103 5.03 -1.45 -2.63
C LEU A 103 5.87 -2.38 -3.52
N GLY A 104 5.24 -3.13 -4.43
CA GLY A 104 5.93 -4.06 -5.32
C GLY A 104 6.98 -3.38 -6.22
N VAL A 105 6.68 -2.19 -6.75
CA VAL A 105 7.63 -1.41 -7.56
C VAL A 105 8.79 -0.91 -6.71
N VAL A 106 8.49 -0.45 -5.50
CA VAL A 106 9.51 0.03 -4.55
C VAL A 106 10.48 -1.10 -4.19
N ILE A 107 9.98 -2.29 -3.86
CA ILE A 107 10.83 -3.45 -3.52
C ILE A 107 11.70 -3.85 -4.70
N ALA A 108 11.13 -3.95 -5.90
CA ALA A 108 11.90 -4.30 -7.11
C ALA A 108 13.06 -3.32 -7.33
N THR A 109 12.79 -2.02 -7.18
CA THR A 109 13.81 -0.97 -7.35
C THR A 109 14.88 -1.02 -6.25
N LEU A 110 14.48 -1.24 -4.98
CA LEU A 110 15.43 -1.33 -3.87
C LEU A 110 16.33 -2.57 -3.98
N LYS A 111 15.81 -3.68 -4.51
CA LYS A 111 16.60 -4.89 -4.81
C LYS A 111 17.59 -4.65 -5.94
N GLU A 112 17.14 -4.06 -7.03
CA GLU A 112 18.00 -3.75 -8.18
C GLU A 112 19.19 -2.84 -7.80
N LYS A 113 18.96 -1.93 -6.86
CA LYS A 113 20.01 -1.02 -6.35
C LYS A 113 20.82 -1.58 -5.18
N ASP A 114 20.53 -2.79 -4.74
CA ASP A 114 21.18 -3.46 -3.58
C ASP A 114 21.19 -2.59 -2.30
N ILE A 115 20.09 -1.87 -2.06
CA ILE A 115 19.93 -1.01 -0.88
C ILE A 115 18.81 -1.47 0.05
N LEU A 116 18.12 -2.56 -0.27
CA LEU A 116 16.97 -3.05 0.48
C LEU A 116 17.28 -3.27 1.97
N GLN A 117 18.45 -3.83 2.28
CA GLN A 117 18.88 -4.11 3.65
C GLN A 117 19.55 -2.93 4.36
N LYS A 118 19.83 -1.84 3.65
CA LYS A 118 20.41 -0.64 4.25
C LYS A 118 19.35 0.18 5.01
N PRO A 119 19.74 0.98 6.03
CA PRO A 119 18.78 1.78 6.81
C PRO A 119 17.90 2.69 5.95
N VAL A 120 18.45 3.26 4.89
CA VAL A 120 17.71 4.10 3.94
C VAL A 120 16.68 3.27 3.17
N GLY A 121 17.07 2.10 2.65
CA GLY A 121 16.17 1.19 1.95
C GLY A 121 15.03 0.71 2.83
N GLN A 122 15.32 0.40 4.08
CA GLN A 122 14.32 0.02 5.07
C GLN A 122 13.36 1.18 5.41
N THR A 123 13.85 2.41 5.47
CA THR A 123 12.99 3.60 5.66
C THR A 123 12.04 3.77 4.47
N ILE A 124 12.55 3.65 3.25
CA ILE A 124 11.74 3.74 2.02
C ILE A 124 10.70 2.61 1.99
N LEU A 125 11.11 1.38 2.31
CA LEU A 125 10.23 0.22 2.37
C LEU A 125 9.10 0.42 3.38
N LEU A 126 9.42 0.87 4.60
CA LEU A 126 8.41 1.17 5.63
C LEU A 126 7.46 2.28 5.21
N THR A 127 7.96 3.32 4.54
CA THR A 127 7.13 4.40 3.99
C THR A 127 6.16 3.85 2.94
N ALA A 128 6.63 2.97 2.06
CA ALA A 128 5.81 2.34 1.04
C ALA A 128 4.74 1.42 1.64
N VAL A 129 5.10 0.63 2.67
CA VAL A 129 4.13 -0.20 3.43
C VAL A 129 3.02 0.65 4.04
N LEU A 130 3.38 1.77 4.68
CA LEU A 130 2.39 2.71 5.21
C LEU A 130 1.54 3.30 4.09
N GLY A 131 2.15 3.66 2.96
CA GLY A 131 1.49 4.23 1.79
C GLY A 131 0.60 3.24 1.02
N GLU A 132 0.66 1.96 1.31
CA GLU A 132 -0.24 0.94 0.76
C GLU A 132 -1.32 0.55 1.76
N VAL A 133 -0.94 0.22 2.99
CA VAL A 133 -1.87 -0.30 4.01
C VAL A 133 -2.82 0.78 4.49
N VAL A 134 -2.33 1.98 4.81
CA VAL A 134 -3.17 3.06 5.38
C VAL A 134 -4.23 3.54 4.40
N PRO A 135 -3.92 3.86 3.12
CA PRO A 135 -4.95 4.23 2.15
C PRO A 135 -5.94 3.11 1.84
N MET A 136 -5.50 1.84 1.82
CA MET A 136 -6.40 0.69 1.65
C MET A 136 -7.43 0.60 2.77
N LEU A 137 -7.01 0.76 4.02
CA LEU A 137 -7.90 0.78 5.18
C LEU A 137 -8.83 2.00 5.13
N ALA A 138 -8.28 3.19 4.81
CA ALA A 138 -9.04 4.41 4.69
C ALA A 138 -10.10 4.32 3.58
N LEU A 139 -9.76 3.75 2.42
CA LEU A 139 -10.68 3.53 1.31
C LEU A 139 -11.81 2.56 1.71
N THR A 140 -11.46 1.49 2.41
CA THR A 140 -12.45 0.51 2.84
C THR A 140 -13.41 1.10 3.87
N PHE A 141 -12.89 1.92 4.79
CA PHE A 141 -13.70 2.66 5.76
C PHE A 141 -14.61 3.68 5.08
N TYR A 142 -14.07 4.47 4.15
CA TYR A 142 -14.81 5.42 3.35
C TYR A 142 -15.95 4.75 2.55
N ALA A 143 -15.64 3.65 1.85
CA ALA A 143 -16.62 2.90 1.07
C ALA A 143 -17.71 2.27 1.93
N SER A 144 -17.39 1.89 3.17
CA SER A 144 -18.36 1.32 4.10
C SER A 144 -19.34 2.35 4.64
N ILE A 145 -18.88 3.57 4.90
CA ILE A 145 -19.74 4.68 5.36
C ILE A 145 -20.67 5.12 4.23
N ASN A 146 -20.14 5.34 3.03
CA ASN A 146 -20.91 5.84 1.89
C ASN A 146 -21.75 4.77 1.19
N GLY A 147 -21.36 3.49 1.31
CA GLY A 147 -22.05 2.35 0.68
C GLY A 147 -23.13 1.67 1.52
N GLY A 148 -23.39 2.14 2.74
CA GLY A 148 -24.45 1.62 3.61
C GLY A 148 -24.28 0.18 4.11
N ASN A 149 -23.16 -0.47 3.83
CA ASN A 149 -22.89 -1.86 4.20
C ASN A 149 -21.91 -1.98 5.37
N ALA A 150 -22.39 -1.72 6.59
CA ALA A 150 -21.63 -1.92 7.83
C ALA A 150 -21.07 -3.36 7.99
N ARG A 151 -21.64 -4.33 7.24
CA ARG A 151 -21.18 -5.73 7.23
C ARG A 151 -19.73 -5.87 6.75
N ARG A 152 -19.25 -4.98 5.87
CA ARG A 152 -17.85 -5.00 5.38
C ARG A 152 -16.84 -4.56 6.44
N LEU A 153 -17.22 -3.63 7.32
CA LEU A 153 -16.38 -3.23 8.47
C LEU A 153 -16.13 -4.39 9.43
N TRP A 154 -17.18 -5.19 9.70
CA TRP A 154 -17.06 -6.38 10.55
C TRP A 154 -16.07 -7.41 9.98
N LEU A 155 -16.07 -7.61 8.67
CA LEU A 155 -15.12 -8.53 8.02
C LEU A 155 -13.65 -8.07 8.20
N ILE A 156 -13.39 -6.76 8.12
CA ILE A 156 -12.05 -6.21 8.34
C ILE A 156 -11.61 -6.40 9.79
N VAL A 157 -12.49 -6.05 10.75
CA VAL A 157 -12.22 -6.26 12.17
C VAL A 157 -11.93 -7.74 12.46
N LEU A 158 -12.72 -8.64 11.87
CA LEU A 158 -12.57 -10.08 12.04
C LEU A 158 -11.26 -10.58 11.42
N LEU A 159 -10.86 -10.05 10.27
CA LEU A 159 -9.59 -10.38 9.62
C LEU A 159 -8.40 -9.94 10.47
N PHE A 160 -8.41 -8.70 10.99
CA PHE A 160 -7.37 -8.22 11.89
C PHE A 160 -7.31 -9.01 13.19
N LEU A 161 -8.48 -9.35 13.76
CA LEU A 161 -8.57 -10.16 14.96
C LEU A 161 -8.01 -11.58 14.71
N ALA A 162 -8.37 -12.20 13.59
CA ALA A 162 -7.85 -13.50 13.20
C ALA A 162 -6.33 -13.47 12.99
N ALA A 163 -5.81 -12.45 12.28
CA ALA A 163 -4.37 -12.26 12.10
C ALA A 163 -3.66 -12.07 13.44
N PHE A 164 -4.22 -11.27 14.35
CA PHE A 164 -3.66 -11.04 15.68
C PHE A 164 -3.64 -12.33 16.51
N ILE A 165 -4.71 -13.14 16.50
CA ILE A 165 -4.80 -14.43 17.20
C ILE A 165 -3.77 -15.40 16.63
N LEU A 166 -3.66 -15.50 15.30
CA LEU A 166 -2.67 -16.33 14.63
C LEU A 166 -1.25 -15.94 15.04
N LEU A 167 -0.89 -14.67 14.95
CA LEU A 167 0.44 -14.18 15.34
C LEU A 167 0.74 -14.42 16.82
N ARG A 168 -0.28 -14.36 17.70
CA ARG A 168 -0.10 -14.64 19.13
C ARG A 168 0.05 -16.14 19.43
N ARG A 169 -0.54 -17.00 18.61
CA ARG A 169 -0.49 -18.47 18.81
C ARG A 169 0.79 -19.08 18.27
N PHE A 170 1.42 -18.45 17.28
CA PHE A 170 2.70 -18.91 16.70
C PHE A 170 3.93 -18.24 17.32
N LYS A 171 3.77 -17.48 18.40
CA LYS A 171 4.84 -16.91 19.21
C LYS A 171 5.04 -17.72 20.47
#